data_adda58427077f15571ea2be3fbe53bd4
#
_entry.id   adda58427077f15571ea2be3fbe53bd4
#
_cell.length_a   1.000
_cell.length_b   1.000
_cell.length_c   1.000
_cell.angle_alpha   90.00
_cell.angle_beta   90.00
_cell.angle_gamma   90.00
#
_symmetry.space_group_name_H-M   'P 1'
#
loop_
_entity.id
_entity.type
_entity.pdbx_description
1 polymer ?
#
loop_
_entity_poly.entity_id
_entity_poly.type
_entity_poly.pdbx_seq_one_letter_code
_entity_poly.pdbx_strand_id
1 'polypeptide(L)'
;AEIYHNRIELIRQHTGDEQQIALIELTKEGEALDLKLITRNEEHCFVPVHFINDSPEEMTTEEINALNSKERAEISANMRYMDKKLERLGLHLGDLEDDARDKVQILNRDIAKQVVMPRIEQILNKFGEVEGLKDYLKYYAEDIINNVEIVLEQEEDDFTPGVFSRVPARYQANIIVSHKPNSGAPVIFEDFPTHYNLLGHVEQLTQNGTITTDFTLIRPGTLHKANGGFLMLEAEQLLEQPYAWQGLKRALKSGQLKLSSLEHMLTLTGSISIEPQSIPLNLKVVLLAEPEVYYEILEVEPELGSVFKIRADFTDTLQRNDTNE
;
A
#
# COMPACT_ATOMS: atom_id res chain seq x y z
N ALA A 1 -12.53 -9.88 -20.09
CA ALA A 1 -11.35 -10.76 -19.99
C ALA A 1 -10.83 -11.13 -21.41
N GLU A 2 -11.63 -11.78 -22.26
CA GLU A 2 -11.22 -12.27 -23.58
C GLU A 2 -10.69 -11.16 -24.51
N ILE A 3 -11.36 -10.01 -24.62
CA ILE A 3 -10.92 -8.85 -25.44
C ILE A 3 -9.60 -8.27 -24.93
N TYR A 4 -9.40 -8.27 -23.62
CA TYR A 4 -8.17 -7.81 -22.99
C TYR A 4 -7.00 -8.74 -23.30
N HIS A 5 -7.17 -10.04 -23.08
CA HIS A 5 -6.16 -11.05 -23.39
C HIS A 5 -5.73 -10.99 -24.86
N ASN A 6 -6.69 -10.91 -25.78
CA ASN A 6 -6.41 -10.78 -27.21
C ASN A 6 -5.61 -9.52 -27.56
N ARG A 7 -5.86 -8.38 -26.88
CA ARG A 7 -5.10 -7.15 -27.14
C ARG A 7 -3.66 -7.23 -26.65
N ILE A 8 -3.42 -7.81 -25.49
CA ILE A 8 -2.05 -8.05 -25.00
C ILE A 8 -1.30 -8.99 -25.94
N GLU A 9 -1.95 -10.05 -26.36
CA GLU A 9 -1.36 -11.04 -27.26
C GLU A 9 -1.02 -10.43 -28.63
N LEU A 10 -1.86 -9.54 -29.16
CA LEU A 10 -1.57 -8.77 -30.37
C LEU A 10 -0.35 -7.83 -30.20
N ILE A 11 -0.21 -7.15 -29.08
CA ILE A 11 0.96 -6.30 -28.82
C ILE A 11 2.23 -7.16 -28.80
N ARG A 12 2.22 -8.28 -28.07
CA ARG A 12 3.37 -9.20 -27.97
C ARG A 12 3.72 -9.82 -29.33
N GLN A 13 2.72 -10.24 -30.09
CA GLN A 13 2.91 -10.81 -31.41
C GLN A 13 3.53 -9.79 -32.37
N HIS A 14 3.00 -8.56 -32.41
CA HIS A 14 3.55 -7.48 -33.26
C HIS A 14 5.02 -7.18 -32.92
N THR A 15 5.35 -7.09 -31.63
CA THR A 15 6.73 -6.88 -31.19
C THR A 15 7.64 -8.05 -31.57
N GLY A 16 7.16 -9.28 -31.39
CA GLY A 16 7.89 -10.49 -31.83
C GLY A 16 8.13 -10.54 -33.34
N ASP A 17 7.12 -10.17 -34.13
CA ASP A 17 7.24 -10.11 -35.60
C ASP A 17 8.28 -9.04 -36.03
N GLU A 18 8.27 -7.85 -35.41
CA GLU A 18 9.27 -6.80 -35.68
C GLU A 18 10.68 -7.23 -35.30
N GLN A 19 10.85 -7.87 -34.14
CA GLN A 19 12.13 -8.43 -33.70
C GLN A 19 12.65 -9.49 -34.68
N GLN A 20 11.77 -10.38 -35.14
CA GLN A 20 12.13 -11.44 -36.07
C GLN A 20 12.52 -10.89 -37.44
N ILE A 21 11.79 -9.89 -37.94
CA ILE A 21 12.10 -9.22 -39.21
C ILE A 21 13.50 -8.57 -39.14
N ALA A 22 13.77 -7.82 -38.07
CA ALA A 22 15.07 -7.15 -37.89
C ALA A 22 16.25 -8.14 -37.81
N LEU A 23 16.03 -9.28 -37.15
CA LEU A 23 17.05 -10.35 -37.07
C LEU A 23 17.28 -11.03 -38.45
N ILE A 24 16.22 -11.28 -39.21
CA ILE A 24 16.30 -11.86 -40.55
C ILE A 24 17.05 -10.91 -41.52
N GLU A 25 16.76 -9.61 -41.44
CA GLU A 25 17.46 -8.60 -42.25
C GLU A 25 18.96 -8.56 -41.94
N LEU A 26 19.31 -8.56 -40.66
CA LEU A 26 20.73 -8.58 -40.26
C LEU A 26 21.42 -9.88 -40.66
N THR A 27 20.76 -11.01 -40.57
CA THR A 27 21.28 -12.32 -41.00
C THR A 27 21.58 -12.32 -42.51
N LYS A 28 20.64 -11.85 -43.36
CA LYS A 28 20.83 -11.74 -44.81
C LYS A 28 21.99 -10.83 -45.17
N GLU A 29 22.17 -9.72 -44.42
CA GLU A 29 23.29 -8.82 -44.65
C GLU A 29 24.64 -9.48 -44.28
N GLY A 30 24.66 -10.28 -43.22
CA GLY A 30 25.82 -11.10 -42.84
C GLY A 30 26.18 -12.14 -43.93
N GLU A 31 25.13 -12.86 -44.43
CA GLU A 31 25.32 -13.85 -45.52
C GLU A 31 25.91 -13.21 -46.80
N ALA A 32 25.52 -11.97 -47.11
CA ALA A 32 26.10 -11.24 -48.28
C ALA A 32 27.54 -10.89 -48.07
N LEU A 33 28.11 -10.97 -46.87
CA LEU A 33 29.51 -10.73 -46.51
C LEU A 33 30.25 -12.03 -46.16
N ASP A 34 29.71 -13.20 -46.53
CA ASP A 34 30.23 -14.52 -46.19
C ASP A 34 30.36 -14.77 -44.66
N LEU A 35 29.42 -14.21 -43.90
CA LEU A 35 29.33 -14.35 -42.44
C LEU A 35 28.02 -15.04 -42.06
N LYS A 36 28.03 -15.91 -41.05
CA LYS A 36 26.89 -16.58 -40.51
C LYS A 36 26.66 -16.19 -39.07
N LEU A 37 25.43 -15.85 -38.71
CA LEU A 37 25.03 -15.60 -37.33
C LEU A 37 24.90 -16.93 -36.57
N ILE A 38 25.61 -17.08 -35.48
CA ILE A 38 25.54 -18.22 -34.59
C ILE A 38 25.31 -17.78 -33.15
N THR A 39 24.82 -18.70 -32.30
CA THR A 39 24.70 -18.45 -30.87
C THR A 39 25.75 -19.27 -30.13
N ARG A 40 26.64 -18.61 -29.37
CA ARG A 40 27.64 -19.24 -28.48
C ARG A 40 27.47 -18.68 -27.08
N ASN A 41 27.37 -19.55 -26.07
CA ASN A 41 27.23 -19.14 -24.66
C ASN A 41 26.10 -18.11 -24.42
N GLU A 42 24.96 -18.30 -25.08
CA GLU A 42 23.79 -17.40 -25.04
C GLU A 42 23.98 -16.03 -25.72
N GLU A 43 25.14 -15.77 -26.32
CA GLU A 43 25.40 -14.56 -27.10
C GLU A 43 25.37 -14.85 -28.60
N HIS A 44 24.80 -13.93 -29.36
CA HIS A 44 24.84 -13.97 -30.83
C HIS A 44 26.16 -13.39 -31.34
N CYS A 45 26.77 -14.05 -32.29
CA CYS A 45 27.99 -13.55 -32.95
C CYS A 45 28.05 -13.96 -34.43
N PHE A 46 28.75 -13.18 -35.23
CA PHE A 46 28.98 -13.52 -36.60
C PHE A 46 30.31 -14.29 -36.75
N VAL A 47 30.29 -15.37 -37.53
CA VAL A 47 31.46 -16.17 -37.85
C VAL A 47 31.67 -16.22 -39.35
N PRO A 48 32.92 -16.23 -39.87
CA PRO A 48 33.19 -16.38 -41.29
C PRO A 48 32.85 -17.81 -41.73
N VAL A 49 32.28 -17.91 -42.93
CA VAL A 49 31.91 -19.21 -43.53
C VAL A 49 32.56 -19.38 -44.89
N HIS A 50 32.81 -20.64 -45.25
CA HIS A 50 33.07 -21.04 -46.62
C HIS A 50 31.97 -21.98 -47.11
N PHE A 51 31.77 -22.03 -48.42
CA PHE A 51 30.69 -22.85 -48.98
C PHE A 51 31.26 -24.19 -49.44
N ILE A 52 30.79 -25.29 -48.83
CA ILE A 52 31.04 -26.66 -49.26
C ILE A 52 29.73 -27.24 -49.73
N ASN A 53 29.65 -27.60 -51.04
CA ASN A 53 28.43 -28.13 -51.66
C ASN A 53 27.17 -27.27 -51.41
N ASP A 54 27.29 -25.95 -51.61
CA ASP A 54 26.25 -24.95 -51.37
C ASP A 54 25.77 -24.84 -49.88
N SER A 55 26.49 -25.46 -48.93
CA SER A 55 26.20 -25.31 -47.51
C SER A 55 27.25 -24.42 -46.82
N PRO A 56 26.86 -23.39 -46.06
CA PRO A 56 27.79 -22.55 -45.34
C PRO A 56 28.34 -23.26 -44.10
N GLU A 57 29.63 -23.60 -44.10
CA GLU A 57 30.33 -24.17 -42.95
C GLU A 57 31.23 -23.13 -42.31
N GLU A 58 31.35 -23.14 -40.98
CA GLU A 58 32.20 -22.20 -40.23
C GLU A 58 33.67 -22.45 -40.57
N MET A 59 34.39 -21.39 -40.88
CA MET A 59 35.85 -21.47 -41.13
C MET A 59 36.59 -21.75 -39.82
N THR A 60 37.46 -22.74 -39.86
CA THR A 60 38.35 -23.04 -38.72
C THR A 60 39.45 -21.97 -38.58
N THR A 61 40.02 -21.84 -37.37
CA THR A 61 41.11 -20.91 -37.11
C THR A 61 42.34 -21.19 -38.02
N GLU A 62 42.55 -22.47 -38.41
CA GLU A 62 43.62 -22.87 -39.30
C GLU A 62 43.38 -22.39 -40.75
N GLU A 63 42.16 -22.51 -41.23
CA GLU A 63 41.76 -22.01 -42.56
C GLU A 63 41.84 -20.49 -42.64
N ILE A 64 41.37 -19.76 -41.63
CA ILE A 64 41.50 -18.30 -41.54
C ILE A 64 42.97 -17.90 -41.59
N ASN A 65 43.86 -18.65 -40.91
CA ASN A 65 45.28 -18.38 -40.89
C ASN A 65 45.99 -18.70 -42.22
N ALA A 66 45.44 -19.59 -43.03
CA ALA A 66 45.95 -19.94 -44.34
C ALA A 66 45.64 -18.89 -45.42
N LEU A 67 44.65 -18.02 -45.21
CA LEU A 67 44.28 -16.92 -46.11
C LEU A 67 45.40 -15.90 -46.27
N ASN A 68 45.41 -15.26 -47.43
CA ASN A 68 46.36 -14.13 -47.64
C ASN A 68 46.03 -12.93 -46.73
N SER A 69 47.02 -12.03 -46.55
CA SER A 69 46.90 -10.90 -45.63
C SER A 69 45.75 -9.94 -45.99
N LYS A 70 45.37 -9.84 -47.25
CA LYS A 70 44.30 -8.96 -47.74
C LYS A 70 42.95 -9.55 -47.42
N GLU A 71 42.72 -10.83 -47.71
CA GLU A 71 41.49 -11.56 -47.43
C GLU A 71 41.20 -11.61 -45.92
N ARG A 72 42.23 -11.86 -45.11
CA ARG A 72 42.09 -11.85 -43.63
C ARG A 72 41.71 -10.47 -43.11
N ALA A 73 42.28 -9.39 -43.68
CA ALA A 73 41.90 -8.03 -43.27
C ALA A 73 40.47 -7.69 -43.67
N GLU A 74 39.99 -8.17 -44.81
CA GLU A 74 38.63 -7.97 -45.29
C GLU A 74 37.60 -8.72 -44.40
N ILE A 75 37.81 -10.00 -44.10
CA ILE A 75 36.97 -10.76 -43.15
C ILE A 75 36.93 -10.09 -41.80
N SER A 76 38.09 -9.67 -41.27
CA SER A 76 38.16 -8.97 -39.98
C SER A 76 37.39 -7.63 -39.97
N ALA A 77 37.40 -6.92 -41.08
CA ALA A 77 36.67 -5.66 -41.25
C ALA A 77 35.15 -5.92 -41.30
N ASN A 78 34.74 -6.94 -42.07
CA ASN A 78 33.34 -7.35 -42.20
C ASN A 78 32.78 -7.83 -40.85
N MET A 79 33.50 -8.65 -40.11
CA MET A 79 33.13 -9.08 -38.78
C MET A 79 32.93 -7.89 -37.85
N ARG A 80 33.88 -6.96 -37.77
CA ARG A 80 33.74 -5.77 -36.93
C ARG A 80 32.56 -4.88 -37.33
N TYR A 81 32.26 -4.82 -38.61
CA TYR A 81 31.11 -4.09 -39.12
C TYR A 81 29.79 -4.75 -38.68
N MET A 82 29.66 -6.08 -38.80
CA MET A 82 28.49 -6.81 -38.40
C MET A 82 28.33 -6.87 -36.88
N ASP A 83 29.40 -6.98 -36.12
CA ASP A 83 29.36 -6.92 -34.63
C ASP A 83 28.78 -5.58 -34.15
N LYS A 84 29.19 -4.45 -34.75
CA LYS A 84 28.58 -3.15 -34.40
C LYS A 84 27.12 -3.05 -34.79
N LYS A 85 26.68 -3.70 -35.85
CA LYS A 85 25.30 -3.74 -36.25
C LYS A 85 24.48 -4.63 -35.29
N LEU A 86 25.04 -5.76 -34.87
CA LEU A 86 24.45 -6.64 -33.88
C LEU A 86 24.28 -5.93 -32.54
N GLU A 87 25.26 -5.19 -32.09
CA GLU A 87 25.18 -4.37 -30.89
C GLU A 87 24.04 -3.33 -30.99
N ARG A 88 23.93 -2.63 -32.12
CA ARG A 88 22.84 -1.68 -32.37
C ARG A 88 21.48 -2.35 -32.46
N LEU A 89 21.42 -3.54 -33.05
CA LEU A 89 20.18 -4.33 -33.07
C LEU A 89 19.78 -4.71 -31.65
N GLY A 90 20.72 -5.15 -30.80
CA GLY A 90 20.42 -5.46 -29.40
C GLY A 90 19.80 -4.27 -28.64
N LEU A 91 20.31 -3.07 -28.84
CA LEU A 91 19.71 -1.85 -28.27
C LEU A 91 18.28 -1.62 -28.83
N HIS A 92 18.13 -1.73 -30.15
CA HIS A 92 16.80 -1.54 -30.77
C HIS A 92 15.77 -2.59 -30.33
N LEU A 93 16.19 -3.85 -30.13
CA LEU A 93 15.30 -4.89 -29.59
C LEU A 93 14.87 -4.58 -28.15
N GLY A 94 15.79 -4.04 -27.32
CA GLY A 94 15.48 -3.55 -25.99
C GLY A 94 14.44 -2.41 -25.99
N ASP A 95 14.62 -1.44 -26.89
CA ASP A 95 13.67 -0.33 -27.06
C ASP A 95 12.27 -0.84 -27.48
N LEU A 96 12.20 -1.84 -28.36
CA LEU A 96 10.92 -2.45 -28.77
C LEU A 96 10.24 -3.18 -27.62
N GLU A 97 10.99 -3.87 -26.76
CA GLU A 97 10.43 -4.55 -25.58
C GLU A 97 9.91 -3.55 -24.56
N ASP A 98 10.64 -2.48 -24.31
CA ASP A 98 10.20 -1.40 -23.41
C ASP A 98 8.94 -0.70 -23.93
N ASP A 99 8.87 -0.40 -25.23
CA ASP A 99 7.67 0.18 -25.86
C ASP A 99 6.45 -0.77 -25.79
N ALA A 100 6.67 -2.08 -25.96
CA ALA A 100 5.62 -3.07 -25.78
C ALA A 100 5.12 -3.13 -24.33
N ARG A 101 6.05 -3.07 -23.35
CA ARG A 101 5.72 -3.03 -21.93
C ARG A 101 4.89 -1.80 -21.58
N ASP A 102 5.30 -0.63 -22.07
CA ASP A 102 4.56 0.63 -21.87
C ASP A 102 3.16 0.57 -22.47
N LYS A 103 3.01 0.03 -23.69
CA LYS A 103 1.69 -0.18 -24.32
C LYS A 103 0.77 -1.09 -23.49
N VAL A 104 1.31 -2.16 -22.92
CA VAL A 104 0.56 -3.07 -22.04
C VAL A 104 0.17 -2.34 -20.75
N GLN A 105 1.05 -1.54 -20.16
CA GLN A 105 0.73 -0.76 -18.96
C GLN A 105 -0.39 0.25 -19.23
N ILE A 106 -0.33 0.98 -20.34
CA ILE A 106 -1.40 1.92 -20.74
C ILE A 106 -2.72 1.17 -20.90
N LEU A 107 -2.72 0.03 -21.58
CA LEU A 107 -3.91 -0.79 -21.76
C LEU A 107 -4.49 -1.27 -20.42
N ASN A 108 -3.63 -1.73 -19.50
CA ASN A 108 -4.03 -2.15 -18.15
C ASN A 108 -4.72 -1.02 -17.39
N ARG A 109 -4.13 0.19 -17.41
CA ARG A 109 -4.71 1.39 -16.76
C ARG A 109 -6.05 1.80 -17.37
N ASP A 110 -6.18 1.78 -18.69
CA ASP A 110 -7.42 2.12 -19.37
C ASP A 110 -8.55 1.16 -19.02
N ILE A 111 -8.26 -0.13 -18.96
CA ILE A 111 -9.25 -1.15 -18.59
C ILE A 111 -9.59 -1.05 -17.11
N ALA A 112 -8.59 -0.89 -16.24
CA ALA A 112 -8.82 -0.68 -14.82
C ALA A 112 -9.74 0.54 -14.59
N LYS A 113 -9.51 1.64 -15.31
CA LYS A 113 -10.36 2.83 -15.24
C LYS A 113 -11.80 2.55 -15.65
N GLN A 114 -12.00 1.80 -16.74
CA GLN A 114 -13.35 1.43 -17.19
C GLN A 114 -14.11 0.53 -16.21
N VAL A 115 -13.41 -0.26 -15.40
CA VAL A 115 -14.01 -1.15 -14.40
C VAL A 115 -14.21 -0.43 -13.06
N VAL A 116 -13.22 0.32 -12.60
CA VAL A 116 -13.20 0.96 -11.27
C VAL A 116 -14.14 2.16 -11.22
N MET A 117 -14.08 3.07 -12.20
CA MET A 117 -14.84 4.33 -12.15
C MET A 117 -16.35 4.15 -12.00
N PRO A 118 -17.04 3.25 -12.75
CA PRO A 118 -18.46 3.04 -12.54
C PRO A 118 -18.82 2.50 -11.15
N ARG A 119 -17.92 1.73 -10.52
CA ARG A 119 -18.11 1.22 -9.14
C ARG A 119 -17.99 2.34 -8.12
N ILE A 120 -17.00 3.21 -8.29
CA ILE A 120 -16.84 4.40 -7.45
C ILE A 120 -18.07 5.33 -7.57
N GLU A 121 -18.58 5.56 -8.78
CA GLU A 121 -19.79 6.35 -9.00
C GLU A 121 -21.01 5.73 -8.31
N GLN A 122 -21.18 4.42 -8.37
CA GLN A 122 -22.27 3.73 -7.65
C GLN A 122 -22.18 3.95 -6.13
N ILE A 123 -20.97 3.88 -5.56
CA ILE A 123 -20.76 4.14 -4.12
C ILE A 123 -21.07 5.61 -3.79
N LEU A 124 -20.57 6.55 -4.60
CA LEU A 124 -20.81 7.97 -4.41
C LEU A 124 -22.29 8.35 -4.54
N ASN A 125 -23.03 7.73 -5.46
CA ASN A 125 -24.47 7.95 -5.59
C ASN A 125 -25.25 7.48 -4.36
N LYS A 126 -24.74 6.49 -3.64
CA LYS A 126 -25.37 5.94 -2.44
C LYS A 126 -24.94 6.65 -1.15
N PHE A 127 -23.68 7.08 -1.08
CA PHE A 127 -23.04 7.54 0.16
C PHE A 127 -22.32 8.88 0.00
N GLY A 128 -22.52 9.60 -1.10
CA GLY A 128 -21.78 10.83 -1.43
C GLY A 128 -21.97 12.01 -0.47
N GLU A 129 -22.98 11.94 0.42
CA GLU A 129 -23.20 12.92 1.48
C GLU A 129 -22.22 12.77 2.67
N VAL A 130 -21.49 11.63 2.75
CA VAL A 130 -20.50 11.39 3.80
C VAL A 130 -19.30 12.29 3.54
N GLU A 131 -18.99 13.15 4.51
CA GLU A 131 -17.87 14.08 4.45
C GLU A 131 -16.53 13.34 4.24
N GLY A 132 -15.72 13.85 3.31
CA GLY A 132 -14.41 13.27 2.96
C GLY A 132 -14.46 11.99 2.10
N LEU A 133 -15.62 11.33 1.95
CA LEU A 133 -15.72 10.08 1.19
C LEU A 133 -15.40 10.27 -0.29
N LYS A 134 -15.82 11.39 -0.88
CA LYS A 134 -15.60 11.69 -2.30
C LYS A 134 -14.10 11.79 -2.62
N ASP A 135 -13.36 12.52 -1.79
CA ASP A 135 -11.93 12.72 -2.00
C ASP A 135 -11.17 11.40 -1.74
N TYR A 136 -11.53 10.68 -0.68
CA TYR A 136 -10.96 9.36 -0.40
C TYR A 136 -11.15 8.39 -1.57
N LEU A 137 -12.37 8.25 -2.10
CA LEU A 137 -12.66 7.34 -3.20
C LEU A 137 -11.98 7.75 -4.50
N LYS A 138 -11.78 9.05 -4.72
CA LYS A 138 -11.02 9.54 -5.87
C LYS A 138 -9.55 9.09 -5.78
N TYR A 139 -8.88 9.33 -4.66
CA TYR A 139 -7.50 8.88 -4.44
C TYR A 139 -7.38 7.36 -4.50
N TYR A 140 -8.34 6.65 -3.91
CA TYR A 140 -8.41 5.19 -3.95
C TYR A 140 -8.52 4.65 -5.38
N ALA A 141 -9.39 5.25 -6.20
CA ALA A 141 -9.54 4.87 -7.60
C ALA A 141 -8.27 5.16 -8.42
N GLU A 142 -7.66 6.35 -8.24
CA GLU A 142 -6.41 6.73 -8.90
C GLU A 142 -5.27 5.78 -8.52
N ASP A 143 -5.18 5.39 -7.25
CA ASP A 143 -4.16 4.46 -6.79
C ASP A 143 -4.34 3.05 -7.38
N ILE A 144 -5.56 2.51 -7.42
CA ILE A 144 -5.85 1.21 -8.06
C ILE A 144 -5.49 1.25 -9.54
N ILE A 145 -5.88 2.31 -10.26
CA ILE A 145 -5.63 2.44 -11.70
C ILE A 145 -4.14 2.52 -11.98
N ASN A 146 -3.40 3.27 -11.18
CA ASN A 146 -1.95 3.45 -11.37
C ASN A 146 -1.14 2.22 -10.96
N ASN A 147 -1.65 1.40 -10.05
CA ASN A 147 -0.98 0.21 -9.52
C ASN A 147 -1.76 -1.08 -9.83
N VAL A 148 -2.47 -1.12 -10.96
CA VAL A 148 -3.29 -2.29 -11.34
C VAL A 148 -2.49 -3.59 -11.41
N GLU A 149 -1.20 -3.52 -11.70
CA GLU A 149 -0.28 -4.66 -11.77
C GLU A 149 -0.21 -5.40 -10.43
N ILE A 150 -0.17 -4.67 -9.30
CA ILE A 150 -0.18 -5.27 -7.95
C ILE A 150 -1.45 -6.13 -7.73
N VAL A 151 -2.56 -5.76 -8.35
CA VAL A 151 -3.82 -6.51 -8.26
C VAL A 151 -3.79 -7.75 -9.16
N LEU A 152 -3.17 -7.65 -10.33
CA LEU A 152 -3.07 -8.73 -11.30
C LEU A 152 -2.06 -9.81 -10.89
N GLU A 153 -0.90 -9.41 -10.37
CA GLU A 153 0.15 -10.34 -9.91
C GLU A 153 -0.32 -11.25 -8.77
N GLN A 154 -1.22 -10.78 -7.90
CA GLN A 154 -1.77 -11.60 -6.81
C GLN A 154 -2.73 -12.70 -7.28
N GLU A 155 -3.23 -12.65 -8.50
CA GLU A 155 -4.08 -13.73 -9.04
C GLU A 155 -3.25 -14.96 -9.46
N GLU A 156 -1.95 -14.81 -9.74
CA GLU A 156 -1.09 -15.89 -10.23
C GLU A 156 -0.40 -16.69 -9.10
N ASP A 157 -0.13 -16.07 -7.92
CA ASP A 157 0.75 -16.67 -6.90
C ASP A 157 0.05 -17.34 -5.70
N ASP A 158 -1.26 -17.13 -5.45
CA ASP A 158 -1.87 -17.51 -4.17
C ASP A 158 -3.02 -18.51 -4.27
N PHE A 159 -2.71 -19.76 -4.55
CA PHE A 159 -3.55 -20.86 -4.09
C PHE A 159 -3.03 -21.41 -2.74
N THR A 160 -2.90 -20.55 -1.73
CA THR A 160 -2.64 -21.00 -0.35
C THR A 160 -3.98 -21.24 0.34
N PRO A 161 -4.36 -22.50 0.66
CA PRO A 161 -5.59 -22.78 1.38
C PRO A 161 -5.54 -22.12 2.76
N GLY A 162 -6.39 -21.13 3.00
CA GLY A 162 -6.51 -20.44 4.29
C GLY A 162 -6.26 -18.92 4.28
N VAL A 163 -5.76 -18.33 3.21
CA VAL A 163 -5.65 -16.86 3.10
C VAL A 163 -6.93 -16.31 2.50
N PHE A 164 -7.75 -15.67 3.34
CA PHE A 164 -9.09 -15.19 3.00
C PHE A 164 -9.12 -13.84 2.26
N SER A 165 -7.99 -13.22 1.95
CA SER A 165 -7.98 -11.90 1.32
C SER A 165 -7.23 -11.92 0.00
N ARG A 166 -7.98 -11.88 -1.10
CA ARG A 166 -7.47 -11.59 -2.46
C ARG A 166 -7.22 -10.10 -2.70
N VAL A 167 -7.38 -9.28 -1.65
CA VAL A 167 -7.22 -7.82 -1.75
C VAL A 167 -5.86 -7.46 -1.18
N PRO A 168 -5.00 -6.76 -1.94
CA PRO A 168 -3.73 -6.26 -1.43
C PRO A 168 -3.90 -5.52 -0.11
N ALA A 169 -2.97 -5.69 0.83
CA ALA A 169 -3.06 -5.09 2.16
C ALA A 169 -3.37 -3.58 2.11
N ARG A 170 -2.79 -2.85 1.15
CA ARG A 170 -3.00 -1.41 0.95
C ARG A 170 -4.45 -1.01 0.61
N TYR A 171 -5.27 -1.95 0.11
CA TYR A 171 -6.68 -1.73 -0.24
C TYR A 171 -7.64 -2.31 0.79
N GLN A 172 -7.15 -2.87 1.87
CA GLN A 172 -7.98 -3.33 2.98
C GLN A 172 -8.48 -2.14 3.80
N ALA A 173 -9.64 -2.31 4.44
CA ALA A 173 -10.17 -1.31 5.36
C ALA A 173 -10.01 -1.81 6.80
N ASN A 174 -9.45 -0.96 7.68
CA ASN A 174 -9.44 -1.20 9.11
C ASN A 174 -10.63 -0.48 9.74
N ILE A 175 -11.65 -1.24 10.15
CA ILE A 175 -12.82 -0.70 10.82
C ILE A 175 -12.51 -0.50 12.30
N ILE A 176 -12.23 0.75 12.68
CA ILE A 176 -11.85 1.10 14.04
C ILE A 176 -13.02 0.95 15.00
N VAL A 177 -14.20 1.44 14.63
CA VAL A 177 -15.43 1.36 15.46
C VAL A 177 -16.60 1.00 14.58
N SER A 178 -17.44 0.09 15.09
CA SER A 178 -18.72 -0.28 14.47
C SER A 178 -19.80 -0.37 15.51
N HIS A 179 -20.90 0.35 15.33
CA HIS A 179 -22.10 0.26 16.15
C HIS A 179 -23.19 -0.50 15.42
N LYS A 180 -24.01 -1.23 16.18
CA LYS A 180 -25.17 -1.92 15.58
C LYS A 180 -26.20 -0.89 15.11
N PRO A 181 -26.85 -1.11 13.95
CA PRO A 181 -27.95 -0.25 13.52
C PRO A 181 -29.02 -0.14 14.63
N ASN A 182 -29.47 1.07 14.91
CA ASN A 182 -30.51 1.35 15.91
C ASN A 182 -30.11 1.08 17.38
N SER A 183 -28.80 0.99 17.69
CA SER A 183 -28.38 0.76 19.10
C SER A 183 -28.50 1.99 20.00
N GLY A 184 -28.85 3.16 19.45
CA GLY A 184 -28.80 4.42 20.19
C GLY A 184 -27.39 4.94 20.43
N ALA A 185 -27.25 5.98 21.26
CA ALA A 185 -25.96 6.53 21.65
C ALA A 185 -25.18 5.48 22.48
N PRO A 186 -23.89 5.27 22.19
CA PRO A 186 -23.06 4.35 22.96
C PRO A 186 -22.89 4.85 24.41
N VAL A 187 -23.00 3.92 25.37
CA VAL A 187 -22.68 4.16 26.79
C VAL A 187 -21.61 3.16 27.18
N ILE A 188 -20.41 3.64 27.47
CA ILE A 188 -19.27 2.80 27.77
C ILE A 188 -18.75 3.13 29.16
N PHE A 189 -18.56 2.11 29.97
CA PHE A 189 -17.83 2.17 31.23
C PHE A 189 -16.44 1.60 31.02
N GLU A 190 -15.39 2.35 31.35
CA GLU A 190 -14.00 1.91 31.28
C GLU A 190 -13.46 1.79 32.69
N ASP A 191 -13.20 0.57 33.10
CA ASP A 191 -12.73 0.20 34.43
C ASP A 191 -11.21 0.30 34.60
N PHE A 192 -10.46 0.28 33.49
CA PHE A 192 -9.01 0.39 33.51
C PHE A 192 -8.52 1.45 32.50
N PRO A 193 -8.70 2.76 32.83
CA PRO A 193 -8.52 3.87 31.88
C PRO A 193 -7.06 4.25 31.66
N THR A 194 -6.24 3.32 31.15
CA THR A 194 -4.86 3.63 30.72
C THR A 194 -4.86 4.59 29.54
N HIS A 195 -3.75 5.23 29.26
CA HIS A 195 -3.57 6.08 28.07
C HIS A 195 -3.96 5.33 26.79
N TYR A 196 -3.52 4.07 26.62
CA TYR A 196 -3.82 3.24 25.46
C TYR A 196 -5.30 2.85 25.39
N ASN A 197 -5.90 2.48 26.51
CA ASN A 197 -7.32 2.11 26.56
C ASN A 197 -8.24 3.29 26.26
N LEU A 198 -7.87 4.51 26.67
CA LEU A 198 -8.66 5.70 26.41
C LEU A 198 -8.48 6.23 24.99
N LEU A 199 -7.25 6.49 24.58
CA LEU A 199 -6.92 7.20 23.34
C LEU A 199 -6.67 6.28 22.17
N GLY A 200 -6.45 4.97 22.43
CA GLY A 200 -6.01 4.03 21.41
C GLY A 200 -4.50 4.12 21.14
N HIS A 201 -4.02 3.25 20.32
CA HIS A 201 -2.60 3.17 19.96
C HIS A 201 -2.42 2.50 18.60
N VAL A 202 -1.20 2.56 18.08
CA VAL A 202 -0.77 1.83 16.89
C VAL A 202 0.16 0.71 17.34
N GLU A 203 -0.20 -0.53 17.05
CA GLU A 203 0.65 -1.68 17.34
C GLU A 203 1.86 -1.70 16.39
N GLN A 204 2.94 -2.30 16.86
CA GLN A 204 4.16 -2.48 16.08
C GLN A 204 4.45 -3.97 15.92
N LEU A 205 4.82 -4.39 14.72
CA LEU A 205 5.26 -5.74 14.44
C LEU A 205 6.79 -5.76 14.29
N THR A 206 7.42 -6.73 14.93
CA THR A 206 8.86 -6.95 14.71
C THR A 206 9.02 -8.14 13.77
N GLN A 207 9.53 -7.87 12.56
CA GLN A 207 9.86 -8.90 11.58
C GLN A 207 11.34 -8.83 11.24
N ASN A 208 12.05 -9.95 11.44
CA ASN A 208 13.49 -10.05 11.15
C ASN A 208 14.35 -8.96 11.79
N GLY A 209 13.98 -8.51 13.01
CA GLY A 209 14.69 -7.44 13.72
C GLY A 209 14.34 -6.01 13.26
N THR A 210 13.44 -5.85 12.29
CA THR A 210 12.94 -4.55 11.85
C THR A 210 11.55 -4.32 12.44
N ILE A 211 11.34 -3.14 13.03
CA ILE A 211 10.03 -2.72 13.53
C ILE A 211 9.25 -2.13 12.37
N THR A 212 8.08 -2.68 12.10
CA THR A 212 7.15 -2.21 11.06
C THR A 212 5.79 -1.90 11.67
N THR A 213 5.09 -0.96 11.07
CA THR A 213 3.71 -0.64 11.42
C THR A 213 2.94 -0.25 10.17
N ASP A 214 1.64 -0.49 10.17
CA ASP A 214 0.74 -0.08 9.11
C ASP A 214 -0.64 0.32 9.69
N PHE A 215 -1.54 0.81 8.83
CA PHE A 215 -2.85 1.28 9.26
C PHE A 215 -3.76 0.16 9.82
N THR A 216 -3.50 -1.11 9.51
CA THR A 216 -4.30 -2.24 10.02
C THR A 216 -3.99 -2.54 11.49
N LEU A 217 -2.89 -2.01 11.99
CA LEU A 217 -2.43 -2.13 13.37
C LEU A 217 -2.95 -1.01 14.30
N ILE A 218 -3.78 -0.12 13.78
CA ILE A 218 -4.43 0.92 14.58
C ILE A 218 -5.50 0.26 15.46
N ARG A 219 -5.40 0.48 16.78
CA ARG A 219 -6.35 0.02 17.80
C ARG A 219 -7.10 1.21 18.40
N PRO A 220 -8.44 1.20 18.37
CA PRO A 220 -9.23 2.27 18.95
C PRO A 220 -9.21 2.21 20.47
N GLY A 221 -9.19 3.37 21.11
CA GLY A 221 -9.50 3.49 22.54
C GLY A 221 -10.99 3.67 22.80
N THR A 222 -11.36 3.75 24.09
CA THR A 222 -12.77 3.91 24.52
C THR A 222 -13.34 5.28 24.14
N LEU A 223 -12.50 6.31 23.97
CA LEU A 223 -12.94 7.60 23.42
C LEU A 223 -13.46 7.47 21.98
N HIS A 224 -12.86 6.59 21.16
CA HIS A 224 -13.37 6.30 19.82
C HIS A 224 -14.69 5.54 19.89
N LYS A 225 -14.77 4.51 20.74
CA LYS A 225 -15.94 3.64 20.88
C LYS A 225 -17.13 4.38 21.45
N ALA A 226 -16.91 5.34 22.36
CA ALA A 226 -17.94 6.14 23.03
C ALA A 226 -18.31 7.41 22.27
N ASN A 227 -17.62 7.73 21.16
CA ASN A 227 -17.87 8.96 20.40
C ASN A 227 -19.33 9.00 19.89
N GLY A 228 -19.99 10.13 20.06
CA GLY A 228 -21.42 10.28 19.82
C GLY A 228 -22.31 9.86 21.02
N GLY A 229 -21.71 9.50 22.17
CA GLY A 229 -22.43 9.01 23.35
C GLY A 229 -21.82 9.41 24.68
N PHE A 230 -21.69 8.43 25.58
CA PHE A 230 -21.27 8.64 26.97
C PHE A 230 -20.10 7.71 27.33
N LEU A 231 -19.11 8.25 28.00
CA LEU A 231 -18.01 7.52 28.64
C LEU A 231 -18.07 7.72 30.14
N MET A 232 -18.12 6.65 30.90
CA MET A 232 -18.11 6.65 32.35
C MET A 232 -16.75 6.15 32.84
N LEU A 233 -16.15 6.88 33.78
CA LEU A 233 -14.81 6.61 34.31
C LEU A 233 -14.83 6.79 35.84
N GLU A 234 -14.09 5.94 36.55
CA GLU A 234 -13.76 6.17 37.94
C GLU A 234 -12.58 7.15 38.04
N ALA A 235 -12.76 8.26 38.77
CA ALA A 235 -11.77 9.32 38.82
C ALA A 235 -10.46 8.84 39.43
N GLU A 236 -10.53 8.06 40.52
CA GLU A 236 -9.38 7.50 41.22
C GLU A 236 -8.52 6.67 40.29
N GLN A 237 -9.14 5.70 39.60
CA GLN A 237 -8.44 4.84 38.64
C GLN A 237 -7.83 5.62 37.47
N LEU A 238 -8.54 6.65 36.99
CA LEU A 238 -8.02 7.52 35.94
C LEU A 238 -6.77 8.31 36.38
N LEU A 239 -6.79 8.81 37.60
CA LEU A 239 -5.67 9.60 38.14
C LEU A 239 -4.44 8.76 38.48
N GLU A 240 -4.63 7.50 38.82
CA GLU A 240 -3.54 6.54 39.03
C GLU A 240 -2.80 6.20 37.74
N GLN A 241 -3.43 6.38 36.57
CA GLN A 241 -2.82 6.02 35.30
C GLN A 241 -1.95 7.15 34.71
N PRO A 242 -0.66 6.90 34.48
CA PRO A 242 0.23 7.90 33.89
C PRO A 242 -0.31 8.39 32.53
N TYR A 243 -0.27 9.72 32.34
CA TYR A 243 -0.65 10.38 31.08
C TYR A 243 -2.11 10.24 30.64
N ALA A 244 -2.92 9.35 31.25
CA ALA A 244 -4.30 9.13 30.89
C ALA A 244 -5.16 10.38 31.11
N TRP A 245 -5.08 10.97 32.29
CA TRP A 245 -5.76 12.23 32.63
C TRP A 245 -5.36 13.38 31.70
N GLN A 246 -4.06 13.52 31.42
CA GLN A 246 -3.57 14.58 30.54
C GLN A 246 -4.06 14.38 29.11
N GLY A 247 -4.08 13.14 28.63
CA GLY A 247 -4.60 12.77 27.32
C GLY A 247 -6.09 13.07 27.18
N LEU A 248 -6.89 12.68 28.17
CA LEU A 248 -8.33 12.95 28.22
C LEU A 248 -8.61 14.47 28.22
N LYS A 249 -7.95 15.25 29.09
CA LYS A 249 -8.11 16.71 29.14
C LYS A 249 -7.80 17.35 27.77
N ARG A 250 -6.72 16.93 27.12
CA ARG A 250 -6.35 17.44 25.81
C ARG A 250 -7.40 17.14 24.77
N ALA A 251 -7.91 15.90 24.71
CA ALA A 251 -8.95 15.49 23.79
C ALA A 251 -10.24 16.30 23.98
N LEU A 252 -10.70 16.47 25.25
CA LEU A 252 -11.90 17.22 25.59
C LEU A 252 -11.77 18.71 25.28
N LYS A 253 -10.61 19.34 25.59
CA LYS A 253 -10.37 20.76 25.31
C LYS A 253 -10.25 21.06 23.81
N SER A 254 -9.60 20.18 23.06
CA SER A 254 -9.44 20.37 21.60
C SER A 254 -10.71 20.00 20.81
N GLY A 255 -11.60 19.18 21.37
CA GLY A 255 -12.72 18.60 20.63
C GLY A 255 -12.25 17.67 19.51
N GLN A 256 -11.01 17.18 19.59
CA GLN A 256 -10.38 16.34 18.58
C GLN A 256 -9.72 15.13 19.23
N LEU A 257 -9.93 13.97 18.66
CA LEU A 257 -9.31 12.74 19.07
C LEU A 257 -8.12 12.46 18.14
N LYS A 258 -6.92 12.51 18.70
CA LYS A 258 -5.67 12.19 18.00
C LYS A 258 -5.11 10.89 18.55
N LEU A 259 -4.83 9.95 17.68
CA LEU A 259 -3.99 8.81 18.00
C LEU A 259 -2.53 9.30 18.02
N SER A 260 -2.02 9.58 19.20
CA SER A 260 -0.59 9.89 19.38
C SER A 260 0.07 8.75 20.13
N SER A 261 1.21 8.26 19.63
CA SER A 261 1.97 7.28 20.39
C SER A 261 2.49 7.93 21.68
N LEU A 262 2.42 7.20 22.79
CA LEU A 262 2.98 7.63 24.07
C LEU A 262 4.49 7.89 23.95
N GLU A 263 5.16 7.12 23.10
CA GLU A 263 6.58 7.25 22.77
C GLU A 263 6.91 8.62 22.17
N HIS A 264 6.03 9.14 21.31
CA HIS A 264 6.17 10.49 20.73
C HIS A 264 5.99 11.59 21.80
N MET A 265 5.09 11.36 22.77
CA MET A 265 4.90 12.26 23.90
C MET A 265 6.10 12.25 24.85
N LEU A 266 6.76 11.11 24.98
CA LEU A 266 7.94 10.94 25.84
C LEU A 266 9.26 11.31 25.14
N THR A 267 9.20 11.86 23.92
CA THR A 267 10.39 12.24 23.11
C THR A 267 11.39 11.10 22.90
N LEU A 268 10.93 9.85 22.87
CA LEU A 268 11.75 8.71 22.53
C LEU A 268 11.95 8.73 21.00
N THR A 269 13.06 9.29 20.59
CA THR A 269 13.46 9.40 19.18
C THR A 269 13.76 8.02 18.60
N GLY A 270 13.12 7.68 17.49
CA GLY A 270 13.45 6.50 16.69
C GLY A 270 12.30 5.53 16.39
N SER A 271 11.10 5.76 16.92
CA SER A 271 9.94 4.93 16.54
C SER A 271 9.32 5.44 15.24
N ILE A 272 9.16 4.52 14.28
CA ILE A 272 8.33 4.78 13.09
C ILE A 272 6.88 4.70 13.57
N SER A 273 6.15 5.81 13.53
CA SER A 273 4.74 5.87 13.90
C SER A 273 3.92 6.43 12.73
N ILE A 274 2.76 5.84 12.51
CA ILE A 274 1.74 6.40 11.63
C ILE A 274 0.91 7.37 12.46
N GLU A 275 0.74 8.60 11.98
CA GLU A 275 -0.16 9.58 12.58
C GLU A 275 -1.45 9.66 11.77
N PRO A 276 -2.52 8.95 12.18
CA PRO A 276 -3.81 9.05 11.53
C PRO A 276 -4.40 10.45 11.66
N GLN A 277 -5.25 10.80 10.71
CA GLN A 277 -6.00 12.06 10.78
C GLN A 277 -6.85 12.11 12.07
N SER A 278 -6.91 13.28 12.71
CA SER A 278 -7.73 13.48 13.90
C SER A 278 -9.22 13.36 13.60
N ILE A 279 -9.96 12.81 14.56
CA ILE A 279 -11.42 12.61 14.47
C ILE A 279 -12.12 13.64 15.38
N PRO A 280 -13.16 14.34 14.92
CA PRO A 280 -13.96 15.21 15.77
C PRO A 280 -14.55 14.42 16.94
N LEU A 281 -14.40 14.97 18.17
CA LEU A 281 -14.89 14.36 19.39
C LEU A 281 -16.20 15.00 19.84
N ASN A 282 -17.28 14.23 19.82
CA ASN A 282 -18.58 14.60 20.36
C ASN A 282 -19.01 13.60 21.44
N LEU A 283 -18.56 13.82 22.65
CA LEU A 283 -18.67 12.87 23.76
C LEU A 283 -19.08 13.57 25.05
N LYS A 284 -19.89 12.89 25.86
CA LYS A 284 -20.13 13.25 27.25
C LYS A 284 -19.34 12.33 28.18
N VAL A 285 -18.47 12.90 28.99
CA VAL A 285 -17.71 12.14 29.99
C VAL A 285 -18.37 12.31 31.36
N VAL A 286 -18.55 11.21 32.06
CA VAL A 286 -19.04 11.14 33.42
C VAL A 286 -17.92 10.60 34.31
N LEU A 287 -17.44 11.42 35.24
CA LEU A 287 -16.49 10.98 36.27
C LEU A 287 -17.26 10.57 37.50
N LEU A 288 -17.02 9.35 37.98
CA LEU A 288 -17.53 8.85 39.26
C LEU A 288 -16.43 9.04 40.29
N ALA A 289 -16.72 9.67 41.39
CA ALA A 289 -15.75 9.94 42.45
C ALA A 289 -16.44 10.00 43.81
N GLU A 290 -15.72 9.61 44.84
CA GLU A 290 -16.08 9.97 46.22
C GLU A 290 -15.98 11.49 46.45
N PRO A 291 -16.77 12.09 47.34
CA PRO A 291 -16.75 13.54 47.56
C PRO A 291 -15.35 14.08 47.91
N GLU A 292 -14.57 13.34 48.69
CA GLU A 292 -13.21 13.70 49.08
C GLU A 292 -12.30 13.84 47.89
N VAL A 293 -12.32 12.84 46.99
CA VAL A 293 -11.52 12.79 45.76
C VAL A 293 -11.86 13.96 44.84
N TYR A 294 -13.14 14.31 44.74
CA TYR A 294 -13.56 15.46 43.93
C TYR A 294 -12.94 16.76 44.42
N TYR A 295 -12.88 16.99 45.72
CA TYR A 295 -12.29 18.20 46.28
C TYR A 295 -10.74 18.20 46.14
N GLU A 296 -10.09 17.06 46.33
CA GLU A 296 -8.66 16.90 46.10
C GLU A 296 -8.26 17.21 44.64
N ILE A 297 -9.06 16.70 43.68
CA ILE A 297 -8.81 17.03 42.27
C ILE A 297 -8.96 18.52 41.99
N LEU A 298 -9.97 19.18 42.57
CA LEU A 298 -10.19 20.63 42.42
C LEU A 298 -9.03 21.47 42.95
N GLU A 299 -8.38 21.04 44.04
CA GLU A 299 -7.21 21.72 44.57
C GLU A 299 -5.98 21.60 43.65
N VAL A 300 -5.76 20.42 43.11
CA VAL A 300 -4.62 20.12 42.23
C VAL A 300 -4.84 20.62 40.80
N GLU A 301 -6.08 20.52 40.31
CA GLU A 301 -6.48 20.83 38.93
C GLU A 301 -7.63 21.87 38.90
N PRO A 302 -7.33 23.15 39.07
CA PRO A 302 -8.35 24.22 39.08
C PRO A 302 -9.17 24.29 37.79
N GLU A 303 -8.62 23.75 36.69
CA GLU A 303 -9.29 23.71 35.38
C GLU A 303 -10.40 22.65 35.28
N LEU A 304 -10.53 21.74 36.27
CA LEU A 304 -11.55 20.69 36.26
C LEU A 304 -12.95 21.25 36.00
N GLY A 305 -13.33 22.34 36.72
CA GLY A 305 -14.62 22.99 36.57
C GLY A 305 -14.89 23.58 35.16
N SER A 306 -13.84 23.82 34.38
CA SER A 306 -14.00 24.29 33.00
C SER A 306 -14.35 23.14 32.02
N VAL A 307 -13.89 21.93 32.33
CA VAL A 307 -14.13 20.73 31.54
C VAL A 307 -15.39 20.00 32.02
N PHE A 308 -15.53 19.80 33.34
CA PHE A 308 -16.66 19.18 33.99
C PHE A 308 -17.55 20.23 34.66
N LYS A 309 -18.56 20.70 33.96
CA LYS A 309 -19.38 21.85 34.36
C LYS A 309 -20.57 21.47 35.25
N ILE A 310 -20.90 20.20 35.34
CA ILE A 310 -22.06 19.70 36.07
C ILE A 310 -21.57 18.75 37.15
N ARG A 311 -22.02 19.01 38.39
CA ARG A 311 -21.84 18.11 39.50
C ARG A 311 -23.20 17.56 39.89
N ALA A 312 -23.30 16.28 40.16
CA ALA A 312 -24.46 15.60 40.67
C ALA A 312 -24.10 14.82 41.93
N ASP A 313 -24.61 15.28 43.05
CA ASP A 313 -24.39 14.62 44.36
C ASP A 313 -25.45 13.58 44.60
N PHE A 314 -25.01 12.41 45.05
CA PHE A 314 -25.89 11.37 45.54
C PHE A 314 -25.94 11.38 47.07
N THR A 315 -27.09 11.13 47.66
CA THR A 315 -27.25 11.03 49.10
C THR A 315 -27.03 9.60 49.57
N ASP A 316 -26.33 9.41 50.69
CA ASP A 316 -26.04 8.10 51.30
C ASP A 316 -27.30 7.43 51.90
N THR A 317 -28.37 8.18 52.03
CA THR A 317 -29.59 7.72 52.70
C THR A 317 -30.80 7.84 51.77
N LEU A 318 -31.52 6.76 51.62
CA LEU A 318 -32.84 6.71 50.99
C LEU A 318 -33.93 6.72 52.06
N GLN A 319 -34.88 7.64 51.94
CA GLN A 319 -36.07 7.58 52.80
C GLN A 319 -36.88 6.31 52.50
N ARG A 320 -37.22 5.55 53.54
CA ARG A 320 -38.05 4.38 53.39
C ARG A 320 -39.51 4.80 53.14
N ASN A 321 -39.95 4.63 51.93
CA ASN A 321 -41.34 4.88 51.51
C ASN A 321 -41.76 3.81 50.49
N ASP A 322 -43.08 3.72 50.22
CA ASP A 322 -43.67 2.72 49.36
C ASP A 322 -43.11 2.73 47.90
N THR A 323 -42.37 3.75 47.51
CA THR A 323 -41.75 3.88 46.18
C THR A 323 -40.33 3.33 46.15
N ASN A 324 -39.68 3.16 47.31
CA ASN A 324 -38.30 2.73 47.46
C ASN A 324 -38.17 1.31 48.05
N GLU A 325 -39.31 0.65 48.37
CA GLU A 325 -39.41 -0.79 48.66
C GLU A 325 -39.69 -1.57 47.35
#